data_596f8147f922702f20ff0e9ba57e322b
#
_entry.id   596f8147f922702f20ff0e9ba57e322b
#
_cell.length_a   1.000
_cell.length_b   1.000
_cell.length_c   1.000
_cell.angle_alpha   90.00
_cell.angle_beta   90.00
_cell.angle_gamma   90.00
#
_symmetry.space_group_name_H-M   'P 1'
#
loop_
_entity.id
_entity.type
_entity.pdbx_description
1 polymer ?
#
loop_
_entity_poly.entity_id
_entity_poly.type
_entity_poly.pdbx_seq_one_letter_code
_entity_poly.pdbx_strand_id
1 'polypeptide(L)'
;MSEIRSLESADISAVAGMFQRVFRDDRAAPPALVTYMRQLYLDAPGCDPEIRPLVHVNDHGRITGFVGVNALPMTLNGKRLRAAICGSLMVEDRETDPLAGARILKAFLAGPQDLSFSETASEVSTQMWSRLRGAVLPQYSLDWVRVIRPATFSLSVAANRIKPARLAAPFARALDNFYRKRMSHGEQRWSALPEAGVAPAGFTAKETDRNGFAAVVDQFTAQFPLRPEWNDGQLDHVLADAERKPDQGELAYGLVTARTGAVVGAFAYYAKAGEIGRVLQILALPGQAGPVIDCLIDQASKRGLAGLRGRTQPALLEAMLGRRIAFVHVASTVVHSRDQAVVQACRDGQGFFNGIAGEHWSRLIGGSFD
;
A
#
# COMPACT_ATOMS: atom_id res chain seq x y z
N MET A 1 1.22 28.28 24.83
CA MET A 1 0.63 28.19 23.44
C MET A 1 1.07 26.93 22.79
N SER A 2 0.16 26.22 22.14
CA SER A 2 0.51 24.99 21.39
C SER A 2 1.41 25.31 20.21
N GLU A 3 2.36 24.42 19.90
CA GLU A 3 3.38 24.58 18.86
C GLU A 3 3.34 23.41 17.89
N ILE A 4 3.66 23.68 16.62
CA ILE A 4 3.93 22.64 15.61
C ILE A 4 5.38 22.80 15.15
N ARG A 5 6.17 21.75 15.33
CA ARG A 5 7.58 21.73 14.96
C ARG A 5 7.99 20.41 14.31
N SER A 6 9.16 20.38 13.73
CA SER A 6 9.73 19.14 13.21
C SER A 6 9.98 18.11 14.32
N LEU A 7 9.83 16.84 13.95
CA LEU A 7 10.17 15.71 14.81
C LEU A 7 11.67 15.72 15.17
N GLU A 8 11.97 15.52 16.43
CA GLU A 8 13.32 15.36 16.96
C GLU A 8 13.55 13.94 17.48
N SER A 9 14.80 13.54 17.63
CA SER A 9 15.16 12.21 18.14
C SER A 9 14.60 11.92 19.53
N ALA A 10 14.49 12.94 20.38
CA ALA A 10 13.92 12.82 21.72
C ALA A 10 12.41 12.53 21.72
N ASP A 11 11.71 12.87 20.65
CA ASP A 11 10.25 12.72 20.53
C ASP A 11 9.83 11.29 20.17
N ILE A 12 10.72 10.49 19.62
CA ILE A 12 10.41 9.18 19.01
C ILE A 12 9.68 8.26 19.98
N SER A 13 10.10 8.20 21.24
CA SER A 13 9.45 7.34 22.24
C SER A 13 8.01 7.78 22.52
N ALA A 14 7.74 9.08 22.58
CA ALA A 14 6.40 9.62 22.79
C ALA A 14 5.50 9.35 21.56
N VAL A 15 6.04 9.56 20.36
CA VAL A 15 5.34 9.28 19.08
C VAL A 15 5.05 7.80 18.92
N ALA A 16 5.97 6.91 19.26
CA ALA A 16 5.75 5.45 19.22
C ALA A 16 4.67 5.03 20.22
N GLY A 17 4.67 5.60 21.43
CA GLY A 17 3.62 5.38 22.41
C GLY A 17 2.25 5.85 21.92
N MET A 18 2.18 7.01 21.27
CA MET A 18 0.95 7.52 20.64
C MET A 18 0.49 6.59 19.52
N PHE A 19 1.39 6.14 18.65
CA PHE A 19 1.07 5.19 17.56
C PHE A 19 0.48 3.89 18.13
N GLN A 20 1.07 3.35 19.19
CA GLN A 20 0.60 2.14 19.84
C GLN A 20 -0.85 2.32 20.33
N ARG A 21 -1.15 3.39 21.05
CA ARG A 21 -2.50 3.69 21.57
C ARG A 21 -3.52 3.97 20.48
N VAL A 22 -3.15 4.74 19.44
CA VAL A 22 -4.09 5.16 18.40
C VAL A 22 -4.41 4.05 17.40
N PHE A 23 -3.42 3.22 17.02
CA PHE A 23 -3.57 2.24 15.94
C PHE A 23 -3.51 0.78 16.38
N ARG A 24 -3.15 0.49 17.63
CA ARG A 24 -2.96 -0.89 18.12
C ARG A 24 -3.79 -1.14 19.37
N ASP A 25 -3.21 -0.91 20.53
CA ASP A 25 -3.80 -1.14 21.85
C ASP A 25 -3.13 -0.26 22.90
N ASP A 26 -3.65 -0.28 24.14
CA ASP A 26 -3.18 0.56 25.25
C ASP A 26 -1.87 0.07 25.91
N ARG A 27 -1.21 -0.96 25.39
CA ARG A 27 0.08 -1.43 25.90
C ARG A 27 1.18 -0.39 25.62
N ALA A 28 2.26 -0.47 26.38
CA ALA A 28 3.46 0.32 26.08
C ALA A 28 4.00 -0.02 24.69
N ALA A 29 4.54 1.00 24.01
CA ALA A 29 5.17 0.77 22.71
C ALA A 29 6.36 -0.20 22.83
N PRO A 30 6.41 -1.28 22.04
CA PRO A 30 7.56 -2.17 22.04
C PRO A 30 8.85 -1.44 21.64
N PRO A 31 10.03 -1.78 22.22
CA PRO A 31 11.30 -1.18 21.81
C PRO A 31 11.59 -1.28 20.31
N ALA A 32 11.15 -2.37 19.69
CA ALA A 32 11.27 -2.57 18.24
C ALA A 32 10.49 -1.53 17.43
N LEU A 33 9.31 -1.09 17.89
CA LEU A 33 8.54 -0.01 17.26
C LEU A 33 9.26 1.33 17.39
N VAL A 34 9.81 1.64 18.57
CA VAL A 34 10.59 2.87 18.81
C VAL A 34 11.80 2.93 17.87
N THR A 35 12.58 1.83 17.81
CA THR A 35 13.73 1.72 16.93
C THR A 35 13.32 1.86 15.45
N TYR A 36 12.25 1.20 15.05
CA TYR A 36 11.75 1.27 13.68
C TYR A 36 11.30 2.68 13.28
N MET A 37 10.55 3.38 14.14
CA MET A 37 10.10 4.76 13.84
C MET A 37 11.29 5.73 13.74
N ARG A 38 12.32 5.53 14.54
CA ARG A 38 13.56 6.29 14.41
C ARG A 38 14.20 6.06 13.05
N GLN A 39 14.39 4.80 12.67
CA GLN A 39 14.95 4.43 11.37
C GLN A 39 14.12 5.00 10.22
N LEU A 40 12.80 4.83 10.25
CA LEU A 40 11.89 5.26 9.19
C LEU A 40 11.89 6.77 8.97
N TYR A 41 11.90 7.56 10.06
CA TYR A 41 11.63 9.00 9.98
C TYR A 41 12.87 9.88 10.13
N LEU A 42 13.99 9.34 10.60
CA LEU A 42 15.21 10.12 10.83
C LEU A 42 16.44 9.59 10.09
N ASP A 43 16.52 8.25 9.87
CA ASP A 43 17.76 7.63 9.43
C ASP A 43 17.62 6.96 8.04
N ALA A 44 16.40 6.82 7.48
CA ALA A 44 16.18 6.15 6.19
C ALA A 44 16.76 6.94 5.00
N PRO A 45 17.16 6.26 3.90
CA PRO A 45 17.69 6.92 2.69
C PRO A 45 16.73 7.94 2.04
N GLY A 46 15.44 7.84 2.33
CA GLY A 46 14.41 8.78 1.87
C GLY A 46 14.14 9.95 2.82
N CYS A 47 14.92 10.13 3.89
CA CYS A 47 14.76 11.29 4.78
C CYS A 47 15.32 12.55 4.13
N ASP A 48 14.51 13.60 4.09
CA ASP A 48 14.88 14.93 3.57
C ASP A 48 14.95 15.92 4.75
N PRO A 49 16.03 16.70 4.88
CA PRO A 49 16.19 17.64 5.98
C PRO A 49 15.15 18.77 6.01
N GLU A 50 14.51 19.08 4.90
CA GLU A 50 13.49 20.13 4.79
C GLU A 50 12.06 19.58 4.80
N ILE A 51 11.87 18.29 4.40
CA ILE A 51 10.56 17.61 4.35
C ILE A 51 10.49 16.61 5.51
N ARG A 52 10.21 17.10 6.71
CA ARG A 52 10.29 16.33 7.96
C ARG A 52 8.92 15.97 8.52
N PRO A 53 8.80 14.87 9.26
CA PRO A 53 7.64 14.62 10.11
C PRO A 53 7.43 15.77 11.10
N LEU A 54 6.16 16.02 11.45
CA LEU A 54 5.82 17.11 12.37
C LEU A 54 5.14 16.55 13.62
N VAL A 55 5.40 17.21 14.75
CA VAL A 55 4.73 16.99 16.04
C VAL A 55 3.94 18.22 16.44
N HIS A 56 2.80 18.00 17.10
CA HIS A 56 2.06 19.03 17.82
C HIS A 56 2.36 18.90 19.31
N VAL A 57 2.83 19.97 19.90
CA VAL A 57 3.14 20.06 21.32
C VAL A 57 2.11 20.98 21.97
N ASN A 58 1.44 20.52 23.02
CA ASN A 58 0.45 21.31 23.73
C ASN A 58 1.10 22.33 24.71
N ASP A 59 0.29 23.16 25.37
CA ASP A 59 0.73 24.21 26.30
C ASP A 59 1.49 23.66 27.52
N HIS A 60 1.41 22.36 27.79
CA HIS A 60 2.12 21.66 28.85
C HIS A 60 3.41 20.98 28.42
N GLY A 61 3.84 21.19 27.15
CA GLY A 61 5.05 20.57 26.58
C GLY A 61 4.88 19.10 26.21
N ARG A 62 3.64 18.59 26.20
CA ARG A 62 3.36 17.18 25.81
C ARG A 62 3.06 17.09 24.33
N ILE A 63 3.60 16.06 23.66
CA ILE A 63 3.26 15.72 22.28
C ILE A 63 1.86 15.11 22.28
N THR A 64 0.93 15.75 21.55
CA THR A 64 -0.48 15.34 21.42
C THR A 64 -0.90 15.12 19.98
N GLY A 65 -0.01 15.32 19.03
CA GLY A 65 -0.26 15.02 17.63
C GLY A 65 1.02 14.77 16.85
N PHE A 66 0.88 14.03 15.74
CA PHE A 66 1.99 13.65 14.87
C PHE A 66 1.49 13.44 13.45
N VAL A 67 2.32 13.79 12.49
CA VAL A 67 2.21 13.36 11.09
C VAL A 67 3.55 12.80 10.63
N GLY A 68 3.54 11.52 10.22
CA GLY A 68 4.68 10.87 9.59
C GLY A 68 4.85 11.39 8.16
N VAL A 69 6.08 11.63 7.76
CA VAL A 69 6.41 12.12 6.42
C VAL A 69 7.62 11.36 5.89
N ASN A 70 7.47 10.79 4.69
CA ASN A 70 8.58 10.23 3.93
C ASN A 70 8.73 11.00 2.64
N ALA A 71 9.91 11.52 2.37
CA ALA A 71 10.18 12.22 1.13
C ALA A 71 10.41 11.22 -0.02
N LEU A 72 9.89 11.57 -1.19
CA LEU A 72 10.06 10.79 -2.41
C LEU A 72 10.40 11.73 -3.56
N PRO A 73 11.62 11.66 -4.11
CA PRO A 73 11.93 12.35 -5.36
C PRO A 73 11.04 11.80 -6.47
N MET A 74 10.46 12.70 -7.26
CA MET A 74 9.59 12.36 -8.38
C MET A 74 9.92 13.21 -9.60
N THR A 75 9.37 12.86 -10.74
CA THR A 75 9.41 13.67 -11.94
C THR A 75 8.01 13.76 -12.57
N LEU A 76 7.68 14.91 -13.15
CA LEU A 76 6.54 15.09 -14.05
C LEU A 76 7.06 15.54 -15.42
N ASN A 77 6.93 14.67 -16.43
CA ASN A 77 7.43 14.93 -17.78
C ASN A 77 8.93 15.35 -17.80
N GLY A 78 9.75 14.74 -16.93
CA GLY A 78 11.18 15.06 -16.80
C GLY A 78 11.51 16.26 -15.91
N LYS A 79 10.52 17.03 -15.45
CA LYS A 79 10.72 18.07 -14.44
C LYS A 79 10.77 17.44 -13.06
N ARG A 80 11.87 17.59 -12.34
CA ARG A 80 12.05 17.07 -10.98
C ARG A 80 11.08 17.73 -10.00
N LEU A 81 10.54 16.94 -9.10
CA LEU A 81 9.61 17.30 -8.04
C LEU A 81 10.05 16.65 -6.73
N ARG A 82 9.81 17.32 -5.62
CA ARG A 82 9.90 16.73 -4.28
C ARG A 82 8.50 16.35 -3.81
N ALA A 83 8.25 15.07 -3.60
CA ALA A 83 6.99 14.64 -3.02
C ALA A 83 7.17 14.30 -1.53
N ALA A 84 6.08 14.46 -0.78
CA ALA A 84 5.97 14.10 0.62
C ALA A 84 4.80 13.13 0.81
N ILE A 85 5.10 11.92 1.25
CA ILE A 85 4.12 10.89 1.61
C ILE A 85 3.68 11.16 3.03
N CYS A 86 2.39 11.45 3.23
CA CYS A 86 1.79 11.72 4.52
C CYS A 86 1.23 10.42 5.11
N GLY A 87 1.89 9.87 6.11
CA GLY A 87 1.45 8.68 6.83
C GLY A 87 1.19 8.95 8.30
N SER A 88 0.45 8.05 8.95
CA SER A 88 0.27 8.02 10.41
C SER A 88 -0.17 9.36 11.03
N LEU A 89 -1.10 10.08 10.40
CA LEU A 89 -1.67 11.29 11.02
C LEU A 89 -2.45 10.91 12.27
N MET A 90 -1.94 11.32 13.43
CA MET A 90 -2.48 10.97 14.76
C MET A 90 -2.71 12.21 15.58
N VAL A 91 -3.78 12.19 16.39
CA VAL A 91 -4.04 13.20 17.42
C VAL A 91 -4.66 12.51 18.63
N GLU A 92 -4.09 12.74 19.79
CA GLU A 92 -4.70 12.48 21.10
C GLU A 92 -5.45 13.73 21.58
N ASP A 93 -6.26 13.59 22.60
CA ASP A 93 -6.98 14.69 23.25
C ASP A 93 -7.88 15.52 22.30
N ARG A 94 -8.57 14.82 21.37
CA ARG A 94 -9.46 15.46 20.38
C ARG A 94 -10.59 16.26 21.00
N GLU A 95 -10.94 15.96 22.25
CA GLU A 95 -11.98 16.70 22.99
C GLU A 95 -11.48 18.06 23.47
N THR A 96 -10.22 18.13 23.89
CA THR A 96 -9.60 19.39 24.38
C THR A 96 -9.06 20.25 23.24
N ASP A 97 -8.62 19.64 22.14
CA ASP A 97 -8.11 20.32 20.96
C ASP A 97 -8.60 19.70 19.64
N PRO A 98 -9.88 19.96 19.26
CA PRO A 98 -10.48 19.39 18.06
C PRO A 98 -9.80 19.81 16.75
N LEU A 99 -9.05 20.89 16.76
CA LEU A 99 -8.40 21.45 15.57
C LEU A 99 -6.93 21.06 15.41
N ALA A 100 -6.33 20.36 16.37
CA ALA A 100 -4.92 19.97 16.33
C ALA A 100 -4.57 19.21 15.03
N GLY A 101 -5.38 18.24 14.61
CA GLY A 101 -5.18 17.49 13.38
C GLY A 101 -5.21 18.37 12.13
N ALA A 102 -6.14 19.29 12.04
CA ALA A 102 -6.22 20.22 10.93
C ALA A 102 -5.04 21.20 10.89
N ARG A 103 -4.57 21.64 12.06
CA ARG A 103 -3.39 22.52 12.15
C ARG A 103 -2.12 21.79 11.73
N ILE A 104 -1.89 20.56 12.19
CA ILE A 104 -0.72 19.76 11.79
C ILE A 104 -0.78 19.51 10.27
N LEU A 105 -1.93 19.09 9.74
CA LEU A 105 -2.07 18.86 8.31
C LEU A 105 -1.83 20.14 7.50
N LYS A 106 -2.36 21.27 7.94
CA LYS A 106 -2.11 22.58 7.31
C LYS A 106 -0.62 22.94 7.31
N ALA A 107 0.07 22.71 8.43
CA ALA A 107 1.51 22.96 8.53
C ALA A 107 2.31 22.03 7.58
N PHE A 108 1.95 20.76 7.52
CA PHE A 108 2.53 19.80 6.56
C PHE A 108 2.33 20.25 5.11
N LEU A 109 1.11 20.63 4.71
CA LEU A 109 0.81 21.08 3.34
C LEU A 109 1.47 22.42 2.98
N ALA A 110 1.86 23.21 3.98
CA ALA A 110 2.61 24.45 3.78
C ALA A 110 4.12 24.24 3.59
N GLY A 111 4.61 23.02 3.71
CA GLY A 111 6.02 22.66 3.57
C GLY A 111 6.61 22.93 2.17
N PRO A 112 7.92 22.66 1.98
CA PRO A 112 8.64 23.00 0.76
C PRO A 112 8.41 22.00 -0.39
N GLN A 113 7.70 20.90 -0.16
CA GLN A 113 7.42 19.88 -1.17
C GLN A 113 6.49 20.42 -2.28
N ASP A 114 6.69 19.90 -3.50
CA ASP A 114 5.86 20.22 -4.67
C ASP A 114 4.55 19.40 -4.69
N LEU A 115 4.60 18.17 -4.18
CA LEU A 115 3.46 17.26 -4.10
C LEU A 115 3.37 16.67 -2.70
N SER A 116 2.19 16.70 -2.09
CA SER A 116 1.86 15.96 -0.87
C SER A 116 0.79 14.93 -1.19
N PHE A 117 0.91 13.71 -0.67
CA PHE A 117 -0.12 12.69 -0.85
C PHE A 117 -0.18 11.69 0.30
N SER A 118 -1.33 11.02 0.43
CA SER A 118 -1.54 9.83 1.25
C SER A 118 -2.44 8.87 0.50
N GLU A 119 -2.20 7.57 0.63
CA GLU A 119 -3.06 6.54 0.03
C GLU A 119 -3.97 5.84 1.05
N THR A 120 -3.86 6.20 2.33
CA THR A 120 -4.57 5.56 3.44
C THR A 120 -5.42 6.55 4.26
N ALA A 121 -5.81 7.67 3.66
CA ALA A 121 -6.60 8.68 4.36
C ALA A 121 -7.96 8.13 4.80
N SER A 122 -8.22 8.17 6.12
CA SER A 122 -9.55 7.88 6.69
C SER A 122 -10.57 8.92 6.24
N GLU A 123 -11.85 8.68 6.47
CA GLU A 123 -12.92 9.63 6.13
C GLU A 123 -12.67 11.02 6.75
N VAL A 124 -12.30 11.08 8.03
CA VAL A 124 -11.99 12.34 8.73
C VAL A 124 -10.78 13.02 8.11
N SER A 125 -9.71 12.26 7.82
CA SER A 125 -8.52 12.79 7.16
C SER A 125 -8.86 13.31 5.75
N THR A 126 -9.63 12.57 4.98
CA THR A 126 -10.08 12.96 3.63
C THR A 126 -10.85 14.28 3.65
N GLN A 127 -11.74 14.48 4.64
CA GLN A 127 -12.47 15.74 4.81
C GLN A 127 -11.52 16.90 5.16
N MET A 128 -10.51 16.67 6.01
CA MET A 128 -9.50 17.69 6.34
C MET A 128 -8.67 18.08 5.11
N TRP A 129 -8.21 17.10 4.31
CA TRP A 129 -7.50 17.36 3.06
C TRP A 129 -8.35 18.18 2.09
N SER A 130 -9.62 17.81 1.90
CA SER A 130 -10.55 18.52 1.01
C SER A 130 -10.78 19.98 1.43
N ARG A 131 -10.93 20.24 2.74
CA ARG A 131 -11.04 21.61 3.28
C ARG A 131 -9.78 22.45 3.09
N LEU A 132 -8.62 21.79 3.02
CA LEU A 132 -7.32 22.41 2.75
C LEU A 132 -6.94 22.38 1.25
N ARG A 133 -7.92 22.25 0.36
CA ARG A 133 -7.79 22.23 -1.10
C ARG A 133 -7.04 21.00 -1.66
N GLY A 134 -6.96 19.93 -0.91
CA GLY A 134 -6.51 18.64 -1.42
C GLY A 134 -7.56 18.01 -2.35
N ALA A 135 -7.10 17.24 -3.32
CA ALA A 135 -7.95 16.47 -4.23
C ALA A 135 -8.04 15.02 -3.79
N VAL A 136 -9.25 14.47 -3.79
CA VAL A 136 -9.48 13.03 -3.62
C VAL A 136 -9.38 12.37 -4.99
N LEU A 137 -8.74 11.21 -5.05
CA LEU A 137 -8.53 10.44 -6.29
C LEU A 137 -9.29 9.10 -6.21
N PRO A 138 -10.57 9.04 -6.63
CA PRO A 138 -11.38 7.84 -6.50
C PRO A 138 -10.77 6.60 -7.17
N GLN A 139 -10.14 6.77 -8.34
CA GLN A 139 -9.54 5.69 -9.12
C GLN A 139 -8.29 5.05 -8.46
N TYR A 140 -7.69 5.72 -7.46
CA TYR A 140 -6.62 5.20 -6.61
C TYR A 140 -7.13 4.79 -5.22
N SER A 141 -8.40 5.04 -4.89
CA SER A 141 -8.96 4.89 -3.53
C SER A 141 -9.63 3.55 -3.29
N LEU A 142 -9.74 2.70 -4.30
CA LEU A 142 -10.38 1.41 -4.15
C LEU A 142 -9.36 0.31 -3.85
N ASP A 143 -9.76 -0.64 -3.00
CA ASP A 143 -9.11 -1.94 -2.94
C ASP A 143 -9.85 -2.88 -3.91
N TRP A 144 -9.11 -3.61 -4.70
CA TRP A 144 -9.66 -4.72 -5.47
C TRP A 144 -9.50 -6.04 -4.73
N VAL A 145 -10.45 -6.95 -4.92
CA VAL A 145 -10.47 -8.26 -4.28
C VAL A 145 -10.77 -9.32 -5.34
N ARG A 146 -9.92 -10.35 -5.43
CA ARG A 146 -10.12 -11.54 -6.25
C ARG A 146 -10.25 -12.77 -5.36
N VAL A 147 -11.44 -13.33 -5.28
CA VAL A 147 -11.69 -14.56 -4.52
C VAL A 147 -11.24 -15.76 -5.37
N ILE A 148 -10.25 -16.51 -4.90
CA ILE A 148 -9.71 -17.70 -5.56
C ILE A 148 -10.42 -18.96 -5.04
N ARG A 149 -10.50 -19.12 -3.72
CA ARG A 149 -11.08 -20.28 -3.01
C ARG A 149 -12.20 -19.80 -2.09
N PRO A 150 -13.48 -19.85 -2.52
CA PRO A 150 -14.57 -19.17 -1.82
C PRO A 150 -14.75 -19.58 -0.37
N ALA A 151 -14.73 -20.88 -0.05
CA ALA A 151 -14.91 -21.35 1.32
C ALA A 151 -13.71 -20.99 2.21
N THR A 152 -12.48 -21.17 1.69
CA THR A 152 -11.25 -20.77 2.39
C THR A 152 -11.20 -19.24 2.57
N PHE A 153 -11.65 -18.47 1.59
CA PHE A 153 -11.73 -17.00 1.67
C PHE A 153 -12.70 -16.57 2.77
N SER A 154 -13.90 -17.13 2.79
CA SER A 154 -14.90 -16.83 3.84
C SER A 154 -14.39 -17.18 5.23
N LEU A 155 -13.68 -18.30 5.35
CA LEU A 155 -13.04 -18.71 6.59
C LEU A 155 -11.92 -17.75 7.01
N SER A 156 -11.06 -17.31 6.08
CA SER A 156 -10.00 -16.36 6.36
C SER A 156 -10.56 -15.03 6.87
N VAL A 157 -11.64 -14.53 6.26
CA VAL A 157 -12.35 -13.32 6.73
C VAL A 157 -12.95 -13.55 8.13
N ALA A 158 -13.56 -14.70 8.39
CA ALA A 158 -14.14 -15.02 9.69
C ALA A 158 -13.05 -15.18 10.77
N ALA A 159 -11.93 -15.80 10.45
CA ALA A 159 -10.82 -16.04 11.39
C ALA A 159 -10.15 -14.74 11.87
N ASN A 160 -10.23 -13.65 11.08
CA ASN A 160 -9.77 -12.33 11.50
C ASN A 160 -10.67 -11.71 12.59
N ARG A 161 -11.92 -12.19 12.72
CA ARG A 161 -12.88 -11.73 13.73
C ARG A 161 -13.05 -12.73 14.88
N ILE A 162 -12.92 -14.02 14.61
CA ILE A 162 -13.24 -15.12 15.54
C ILE A 162 -12.11 -16.15 15.50
N LYS A 163 -11.19 -16.14 16.48
CA LYS A 163 -10.02 -17.03 16.53
C LYS A 163 -10.33 -18.53 16.32
N PRO A 164 -11.43 -19.14 16.91
CA PRO A 164 -11.76 -20.56 16.71
C PRO A 164 -12.10 -20.94 15.25
N ALA A 165 -12.45 -19.98 14.38
CA ALA A 165 -12.78 -20.27 12.99
C ALA A 165 -11.62 -20.95 12.22
N ARG A 166 -10.37 -20.76 12.66
CA ARG A 166 -9.19 -21.41 12.07
C ARG A 166 -9.21 -22.94 12.13
N LEU A 167 -9.93 -23.52 13.09
CA LEU A 167 -10.09 -24.98 13.23
C LEU A 167 -10.90 -25.60 12.08
N ALA A 168 -11.69 -24.80 11.36
CA ALA A 168 -12.48 -25.27 10.21
C ALA A 168 -11.68 -25.27 8.87
N ALA A 169 -10.40 -24.90 8.87
CA ALA A 169 -9.58 -24.80 7.64
C ALA A 169 -9.53 -26.09 6.78
N PRO A 170 -9.40 -27.32 7.33
CA PRO A 170 -9.43 -28.55 6.54
C PRO A 170 -10.74 -28.75 5.80
N PHE A 171 -11.86 -28.45 6.46
CA PHE A 171 -13.20 -28.59 5.87
C PHE A 171 -13.46 -27.56 4.76
N ALA A 172 -13.01 -26.31 4.95
CA ALA A 172 -13.11 -25.29 3.91
C ALA A 172 -12.34 -25.67 2.65
N ARG A 173 -11.14 -26.23 2.78
CA ARG A 173 -10.33 -26.71 1.64
C ARG A 173 -11.00 -27.88 0.91
N ALA A 174 -11.58 -28.83 1.65
CA ALA A 174 -12.33 -29.93 1.07
C ALA A 174 -13.55 -29.43 0.29
N LEU A 175 -14.28 -28.46 0.85
CA LEU A 175 -15.44 -27.84 0.24
C LEU A 175 -15.06 -27.06 -1.05
N ASP A 176 -13.96 -26.32 -1.04
CA ASP A 176 -13.45 -25.62 -2.24
C ASP A 176 -13.11 -26.62 -3.36
N ASN A 177 -12.47 -27.75 -3.03
CA ASN A 177 -12.16 -28.78 -4.00
C ASN A 177 -13.41 -29.47 -4.57
N PHE A 178 -14.46 -29.64 -3.76
CA PHE A 178 -15.75 -30.18 -4.19
C PHE A 178 -16.48 -29.18 -5.12
N TYR A 179 -16.55 -27.92 -4.73
CA TYR A 179 -17.17 -26.87 -5.54
C TYR A 179 -16.40 -26.59 -6.85
N ARG A 180 -15.08 -26.79 -6.88
CA ARG A 180 -14.25 -26.66 -8.08
C ARG A 180 -14.81 -27.45 -9.25
N LYS A 181 -15.29 -28.68 -9.00
CA LYS A 181 -15.88 -29.56 -10.04
C LYS A 181 -17.26 -29.10 -10.53
N ARG A 182 -18.01 -28.37 -9.68
CA ARG A 182 -19.39 -27.94 -10.01
C ARG A 182 -19.50 -26.50 -10.52
N MET A 183 -18.49 -25.67 -10.32
CA MET A 183 -18.57 -24.22 -10.56
C MET A 183 -18.03 -23.76 -11.93
N SER A 184 -17.74 -24.68 -12.85
CA SER A 184 -17.16 -24.37 -14.17
C SER A 184 -18.10 -23.69 -15.17
N HIS A 185 -19.41 -23.60 -14.89
CA HIS A 185 -20.42 -23.14 -15.84
C HIS A 185 -21.33 -22.05 -15.23
N GLY A 186 -20.88 -20.82 -15.17
CA GLY A 186 -21.75 -19.73 -14.72
C GLY A 186 -21.15 -18.35 -14.94
N GLU A 187 -21.70 -17.63 -15.88
CA GLU A 187 -21.23 -16.32 -16.38
C GLU A 187 -21.22 -15.17 -15.35
N GLN A 188 -21.78 -15.34 -14.15
CA GLN A 188 -21.94 -14.25 -13.18
C GLN A 188 -21.25 -14.48 -11.82
N ARG A 189 -20.22 -15.33 -11.76
CA ARG A 189 -19.54 -15.63 -10.50
C ARG A 189 -18.24 -14.82 -10.36
N TRP A 190 -18.19 -13.92 -9.39
CA TRP A 190 -16.98 -13.16 -9.04
C TRP A 190 -15.99 -13.93 -8.16
N SER A 191 -16.14 -15.25 -8.10
CA SER A 191 -15.16 -16.16 -7.49
C SER A 191 -15.04 -17.42 -8.34
N ALA A 192 -13.82 -17.83 -8.62
CA ALA A 192 -13.53 -19.16 -9.17
C ALA A 192 -12.07 -19.49 -8.96
N LEU A 193 -11.78 -20.78 -8.68
CA LEU A 193 -10.42 -21.29 -8.80
C LEU A 193 -10.02 -21.16 -10.29
N PRO A 194 -8.85 -20.60 -10.59
CA PRO A 194 -8.27 -20.73 -11.91
C PRO A 194 -8.10 -22.22 -12.26
N GLU A 195 -8.28 -22.59 -13.51
CA GLU A 195 -8.00 -23.95 -13.95
C GLU A 195 -6.52 -24.26 -13.67
N ALA A 196 -6.25 -25.38 -12.99
CA ALA A 196 -4.90 -25.74 -12.62
C ALA A 196 -4.05 -25.97 -13.89
N GLY A 197 -2.95 -25.24 -14.00
CA GLY A 197 -2.02 -25.38 -15.11
C GLY A 197 -2.31 -24.52 -16.34
N VAL A 198 -3.35 -23.70 -16.31
CA VAL A 198 -3.63 -22.75 -17.40
C VAL A 198 -3.07 -21.37 -16.99
N ALA A 199 -1.76 -21.20 -17.16
CA ALA A 199 -1.21 -19.85 -17.31
C ALA A 199 -1.80 -19.23 -18.60
N PRO A 200 -2.01 -17.89 -18.65
CA PRO A 200 -2.52 -17.25 -19.86
C PRO A 200 -1.66 -17.65 -21.05
N ALA A 201 -2.30 -18.08 -22.14
CA ALA A 201 -1.61 -18.65 -23.29
C ALA A 201 -0.54 -17.68 -23.81
N GLY A 202 0.70 -18.12 -23.84
CA GLY A 202 1.83 -17.33 -24.33
C GLY A 202 2.53 -16.45 -23.29
N PHE A 203 2.17 -16.55 -22.02
CA PHE A 203 2.83 -15.85 -20.93
C PHE A 203 3.23 -16.82 -19.81
N THR A 204 4.34 -16.53 -19.14
CA THR A 204 4.85 -17.35 -18.04
C THR A 204 5.32 -16.44 -16.91
N ALA A 205 4.85 -16.70 -15.68
CA ALA A 205 5.40 -16.07 -14.50
C ALA A 205 6.55 -16.94 -13.95
N LYS A 206 7.70 -16.33 -13.73
CA LYS A 206 8.83 -16.92 -13.00
C LYS A 206 9.00 -16.22 -11.68
N GLU A 207 9.26 -16.98 -10.63
CA GLU A 207 9.65 -16.40 -9.35
C GLU A 207 11.00 -15.71 -9.49
N THR A 208 11.15 -14.62 -8.79
CA THR A 208 12.39 -13.85 -8.71
C THR A 208 12.61 -13.40 -7.26
N ASP A 209 13.75 -12.81 -6.99
CA ASP A 209 14.06 -12.17 -5.71
C ASP A 209 13.82 -10.65 -5.77
N ARG A 210 14.10 -9.99 -4.65
CA ARG A 210 14.03 -8.54 -4.52
C ARG A 210 14.87 -7.82 -5.59
N ASN A 211 16.07 -8.29 -5.85
CA ASN A 211 16.99 -7.64 -6.81
C ASN A 211 16.47 -7.76 -8.24
N GLY A 212 15.97 -8.94 -8.62
CA GLY A 212 15.38 -9.15 -9.93
C GLY A 212 14.09 -8.34 -10.13
N PHE A 213 13.28 -8.14 -9.07
CA PHE A 213 12.12 -7.25 -9.13
C PHE A 213 12.56 -5.78 -9.22
N ALA A 214 13.49 -5.33 -8.37
CA ALA A 214 14.00 -3.96 -8.37
C ALA A 214 14.58 -3.55 -9.73
N ALA A 215 15.32 -4.46 -10.39
CA ALA A 215 15.96 -4.20 -11.67
C ALA A 215 14.99 -3.83 -12.81
N VAL A 216 13.71 -4.17 -12.69
CA VAL A 216 12.71 -3.88 -13.73
C VAL A 216 11.77 -2.72 -13.37
N VAL A 217 11.81 -2.20 -12.13
CA VAL A 217 10.87 -1.14 -11.68
C VAL A 217 10.94 0.09 -12.57
N ASP A 218 12.12 0.60 -12.86
CA ASP A 218 12.30 1.82 -13.67
C ASP A 218 11.77 1.65 -15.09
N GLN A 219 12.00 0.48 -15.71
CA GLN A 219 11.47 0.15 -17.03
C GLN A 219 9.94 0.27 -17.08
N PHE A 220 9.26 -0.24 -16.06
CA PHE A 220 7.80 -0.25 -16.02
C PHE A 220 7.20 1.08 -15.56
N THR A 221 7.92 1.84 -14.73
CA THR A 221 7.45 3.15 -14.27
C THR A 221 7.71 4.26 -15.29
N ALA A 222 8.63 4.09 -16.23
CA ALA A 222 8.97 5.05 -17.27
C ALA A 222 7.78 5.49 -18.16
N GLN A 223 6.73 4.67 -18.26
CA GLN A 223 5.50 4.99 -18.99
C GLN A 223 4.64 6.08 -18.31
N PHE A 224 4.86 6.34 -17.02
CA PHE A 224 4.07 7.32 -16.26
C PHE A 224 4.74 8.71 -16.33
N PRO A 225 4.02 9.74 -16.78
CA PRO A 225 4.50 11.12 -16.74
C PRO A 225 4.91 11.57 -15.34
N LEU A 226 4.09 11.23 -14.31
CA LEU A 226 4.39 11.47 -12.90
C LEU A 226 4.86 10.15 -12.26
N ARG A 227 6.13 10.06 -11.92
CA ARG A 227 6.74 8.84 -11.38
C ARG A 227 7.86 9.12 -10.38
N PRO A 228 8.21 8.15 -9.51
CA PRO A 228 9.38 8.27 -8.65
C PRO A 228 10.70 8.35 -9.45
N GLU A 229 11.64 9.09 -8.90
CA GLU A 229 13.07 9.04 -9.20
C GLU A 229 13.79 8.68 -7.90
N TRP A 230 13.90 7.37 -7.63
CA TRP A 230 14.44 6.87 -6.38
C TRP A 230 15.88 7.35 -6.14
N ASN A 231 16.19 7.85 -4.94
CA ASN A 231 17.57 8.06 -4.52
C ASN A 231 18.32 6.73 -4.40
N ASP A 232 19.65 6.79 -4.41
CA ASP A 232 20.50 5.61 -4.22
C ASP A 232 20.11 4.85 -2.95
N GLY A 233 19.83 3.55 -3.10
CA GLY A 233 19.40 2.67 -2.00
C GLY A 233 17.98 2.86 -1.50
N GLN A 234 17.23 3.87 -1.95
CA GLN A 234 15.87 4.15 -1.46
C GLN A 234 14.88 3.04 -1.85
N LEU A 235 14.90 2.60 -3.12
CA LEU A 235 14.03 1.49 -3.56
C LEU A 235 14.38 0.19 -2.85
N ASP A 236 15.67 -0.12 -2.68
CA ASP A 236 16.11 -1.31 -1.94
C ASP A 236 15.66 -1.26 -0.48
N HIS A 237 15.76 -0.10 0.17
CA HIS A 237 15.24 0.11 1.53
C HIS A 237 13.72 -0.15 1.61
N VAL A 238 12.95 0.38 0.68
CA VAL A 238 11.49 0.17 0.59
C VAL A 238 11.14 -1.31 0.46
N LEU A 239 11.81 -2.02 -0.44
CA LEU A 239 11.56 -3.45 -0.67
C LEU A 239 12.03 -4.30 0.51
N ALA A 240 13.20 -3.99 1.09
CA ALA A 240 13.71 -4.68 2.27
C ALA A 240 12.80 -4.50 3.49
N ASP A 241 12.21 -3.31 3.67
CA ASP A 241 11.24 -3.07 4.75
C ASP A 241 9.92 -3.80 4.50
N ALA A 242 9.45 -3.83 3.26
CA ALA A 242 8.27 -4.59 2.88
C ALA A 242 8.40 -6.10 3.18
N GLU A 243 9.59 -6.70 3.03
CA GLU A 243 9.86 -8.10 3.38
C GLU A 243 9.73 -8.39 4.89
N ARG A 244 9.81 -7.37 5.75
CA ARG A 244 9.81 -7.50 7.21
C ARG A 244 8.40 -7.50 7.82
N LYS A 245 7.42 -8.14 7.15
CA LYS A 245 6.02 -8.29 7.61
C LYS A 245 5.61 -9.75 7.72
N PRO A 246 6.19 -10.52 8.66
CA PRO A 246 5.99 -11.97 8.76
C PRO A 246 4.52 -12.36 8.93
N ASP A 247 3.71 -11.53 9.57
CA ASP A 247 2.29 -11.80 9.78
C ASP A 247 1.49 -11.88 8.47
N GLN A 248 1.94 -11.16 7.43
CA GLN A 248 1.33 -11.21 6.11
C GLN A 248 1.82 -12.39 5.25
N GLY A 249 2.84 -13.12 5.72
CA GLY A 249 3.52 -14.17 4.98
C GLY A 249 4.78 -13.68 4.25
N GLU A 250 5.32 -14.52 3.38
CA GLU A 250 6.49 -14.20 2.54
C GLU A 250 6.10 -13.16 1.47
N LEU A 251 6.91 -12.14 1.28
CA LEU A 251 6.78 -11.25 0.13
C LEU A 251 7.37 -11.95 -1.11
N ALA A 252 6.49 -12.45 -1.96
CA ALA A 252 6.83 -13.16 -3.18
C ALA A 252 6.90 -12.20 -4.36
N TYR A 253 7.91 -12.37 -5.20
CA TYR A 253 8.09 -11.59 -6.42
C TYR A 253 7.95 -12.49 -7.66
N GLY A 254 7.40 -11.93 -8.74
CA GLY A 254 7.28 -12.61 -10.02
C GLY A 254 7.58 -11.70 -11.19
N LEU A 255 8.28 -12.24 -12.19
CA LEU A 255 8.46 -11.62 -13.50
C LEU A 255 7.59 -12.35 -14.52
N VAL A 256 6.86 -11.59 -15.32
CA VAL A 256 6.01 -12.15 -16.39
C VAL A 256 6.70 -11.96 -17.73
N THR A 257 6.91 -13.07 -18.43
CA THR A 257 7.60 -13.12 -19.70
C THR A 257 6.62 -13.55 -20.79
N ALA A 258 6.60 -12.84 -21.90
CA ALA A 258 5.86 -13.24 -23.10
C ALA A 258 6.58 -14.38 -23.84
N ARG A 259 5.89 -15.02 -24.82
CA ARG A 259 6.46 -16.09 -25.65
C ARG A 259 7.73 -15.68 -26.40
N THR A 260 7.90 -14.42 -26.68
CA THR A 260 9.10 -13.84 -27.31
C THR A 260 10.32 -13.79 -26.39
N GLY A 261 10.18 -14.09 -25.09
CA GLY A 261 11.21 -13.94 -24.09
C GLY A 261 11.25 -12.54 -23.43
N ALA A 262 10.48 -11.57 -23.92
CA ALA A 262 10.43 -10.23 -23.35
C ALA A 262 9.72 -10.23 -21.99
N VAL A 263 10.27 -9.54 -21.00
CA VAL A 263 9.61 -9.28 -19.72
C VAL A 263 8.56 -8.19 -19.94
N VAL A 264 7.29 -8.53 -19.70
CA VAL A 264 6.13 -7.65 -19.97
C VAL A 264 5.45 -7.17 -18.72
N GLY A 265 5.84 -7.68 -17.55
CA GLY A 265 5.35 -7.24 -16.26
C GLY A 265 6.05 -7.89 -15.10
N ALA A 266 5.74 -7.39 -13.92
CA ALA A 266 6.23 -7.91 -12.65
C ALA A 266 5.17 -7.69 -11.56
N PHE A 267 5.26 -8.43 -10.46
CA PHE A 267 4.41 -8.23 -9.31
C PHE A 267 5.11 -8.63 -8.01
N ALA A 268 4.66 -8.01 -6.91
CA ALA A 268 5.05 -8.32 -5.55
C ALA A 268 3.81 -8.48 -4.69
N TYR A 269 3.70 -9.58 -3.94
CA TYR A 269 2.55 -9.85 -3.06
C TYR A 269 2.93 -10.73 -1.87
N TYR A 270 2.25 -10.54 -0.75
CA TYR A 270 2.42 -11.38 0.42
C TYR A 270 1.69 -12.71 0.24
N ALA A 271 2.40 -13.82 0.43
CA ALA A 271 1.92 -15.17 0.20
C ALA A 271 1.91 -15.97 1.50
N LYS A 272 0.70 -16.31 1.96
CA LYS A 272 0.47 -17.22 3.09
C LYS A 272 -0.65 -18.18 2.75
N ALA A 273 -0.32 -19.46 2.65
CA ALA A 273 -1.27 -20.48 2.22
C ALA A 273 -2.54 -20.50 3.11
N GLY A 274 -3.72 -20.52 2.46
CA GLY A 274 -5.02 -20.48 3.12
C GLY A 274 -5.48 -19.09 3.53
N GLU A 275 -4.69 -18.05 3.35
CA GLU A 275 -5.05 -16.66 3.64
C GLU A 275 -5.24 -15.82 2.38
N ILE A 276 -5.72 -14.58 2.55
CA ILE A 276 -5.87 -13.61 1.46
C ILE A 276 -4.53 -12.89 1.30
N GLY A 277 -3.86 -13.11 0.16
CA GLY A 277 -2.60 -12.43 -0.16
C GLY A 277 -2.82 -10.95 -0.45
N ARG A 278 -1.99 -10.10 0.16
CA ARG A 278 -2.00 -8.67 -0.14
C ARG A 278 -1.00 -8.37 -1.25
N VAL A 279 -1.49 -7.83 -2.35
CA VAL A 279 -0.65 -7.39 -3.47
C VAL A 279 -0.09 -6.01 -3.13
N LEU A 280 1.24 -5.93 -3.08
CA LEU A 280 1.96 -4.68 -2.85
C LEU A 280 2.06 -3.88 -4.14
N GLN A 281 2.42 -4.54 -5.26
CA GLN A 281 2.61 -3.88 -6.54
C GLN A 281 2.31 -4.81 -7.71
N ILE A 282 1.71 -4.25 -8.76
CA ILE A 282 1.66 -4.85 -10.10
C ILE A 282 2.28 -3.84 -11.07
N LEU A 283 3.20 -4.31 -11.89
CA LEU A 283 3.86 -3.56 -12.95
C LEU A 283 3.55 -4.25 -14.27
N ALA A 284 3.15 -3.50 -15.29
CA ALA A 284 2.86 -4.05 -16.61
C ALA A 284 3.16 -3.02 -17.70
N LEU A 285 3.64 -3.46 -18.85
CA LEU A 285 3.71 -2.62 -20.04
C LEU A 285 2.28 -2.25 -20.52
N PRO A 286 2.11 -1.16 -21.24
CA PRO A 286 0.84 -0.80 -21.87
C PRO A 286 0.23 -1.99 -22.65
N GLY A 287 -1.04 -2.29 -22.40
CA GLY A 287 -1.74 -3.42 -23.02
C GLY A 287 -1.41 -4.81 -22.44
N GLN A 288 -0.46 -4.93 -21.50
CA GLN A 288 -0.06 -6.22 -20.93
C GLN A 288 -0.59 -6.47 -19.50
N ALA A 289 -1.36 -5.55 -18.95
CA ALA A 289 -1.90 -5.67 -17.60
C ALA A 289 -2.75 -6.93 -17.40
N GLY A 290 -3.54 -7.32 -18.40
CA GLY A 290 -4.37 -8.51 -18.36
C GLY A 290 -3.58 -9.80 -18.13
N PRO A 291 -2.65 -10.16 -19.00
CA PRO A 291 -1.79 -11.32 -18.84
C PRO A 291 -0.99 -11.32 -17.53
N VAL A 292 -0.53 -10.15 -17.08
CA VAL A 292 0.22 -10.02 -15.81
C VAL A 292 -0.67 -10.35 -14.62
N ILE A 293 -1.91 -9.84 -14.58
CA ILE A 293 -2.88 -10.13 -13.51
C ILE A 293 -3.25 -11.63 -13.54
N ASP A 294 -3.46 -12.21 -14.72
CA ASP A 294 -3.79 -13.64 -14.86
C ASP A 294 -2.64 -14.53 -14.35
N CYS A 295 -1.39 -14.18 -14.64
CA CYS A 295 -0.21 -14.87 -14.12
C CYS A 295 -0.10 -14.72 -12.58
N LEU A 296 -0.38 -13.56 -12.02
CA LEU A 296 -0.41 -13.34 -10.57
C LEU A 296 -1.48 -14.22 -9.90
N ILE A 297 -2.70 -14.27 -10.47
CA ILE A 297 -3.79 -15.10 -9.94
C ILE A 297 -3.43 -16.59 -10.02
N ASP A 298 -2.83 -17.05 -11.10
CA ASP A 298 -2.36 -18.44 -11.27
C ASP A 298 -1.30 -18.78 -10.21
N GLN A 299 -0.28 -17.93 -10.03
CA GLN A 299 0.76 -18.15 -9.03
C GLN A 299 0.19 -18.16 -7.60
N ALA A 300 -0.69 -17.23 -7.25
CA ALA A 300 -1.37 -17.19 -5.96
C ALA A 300 -2.21 -18.47 -5.72
N SER A 301 -2.89 -18.95 -6.76
CA SER A 301 -3.64 -20.21 -6.69
C SER A 301 -2.74 -21.42 -6.44
N LYS A 302 -1.60 -21.50 -7.13
CA LYS A 302 -0.59 -22.57 -6.94
C LYS A 302 0.01 -22.54 -5.54
N ARG A 303 0.24 -21.37 -4.98
CA ARG A 303 0.71 -21.19 -3.60
C ARG A 303 -0.41 -21.41 -2.55
N GLY A 304 -1.63 -21.77 -2.98
CA GLY A 304 -2.73 -22.14 -2.09
C GLY A 304 -3.42 -20.97 -1.39
N LEU A 305 -3.34 -19.74 -1.92
CA LEU A 305 -4.01 -18.59 -1.34
C LEU A 305 -5.54 -18.70 -1.49
N ALA A 306 -6.25 -18.14 -0.51
CA ALA A 306 -7.71 -18.05 -0.53
C ALA A 306 -8.23 -17.00 -1.52
N GLY A 307 -7.46 -15.94 -1.72
CA GLY A 307 -7.73 -14.83 -2.62
C GLY A 307 -6.59 -13.84 -2.67
N LEU A 308 -6.79 -12.79 -3.41
CA LEU A 308 -5.87 -11.64 -3.50
C LEU A 308 -6.62 -10.36 -3.20
N ARG A 309 -5.93 -9.41 -2.62
CA ARG A 309 -6.39 -8.05 -2.37
C ARG A 309 -5.24 -7.07 -2.64
N GLY A 310 -5.52 -5.98 -3.30
CA GLY A 310 -4.53 -4.92 -3.56
C GLY A 310 -5.18 -3.58 -3.81
N ARG A 311 -4.38 -2.54 -3.89
CA ARG A 311 -4.82 -1.17 -4.19
C ARG A 311 -5.02 -0.99 -5.69
N THR A 312 -6.03 -0.24 -6.10
CA THR A 312 -6.25 0.08 -7.51
C THR A 312 -5.17 1.02 -8.05
N GLN A 313 -4.80 0.77 -9.29
CA GLN A 313 -3.97 1.64 -10.11
C GLN A 313 -4.72 1.89 -11.41
N PRO A 314 -4.95 3.13 -11.84
CA PRO A 314 -5.73 3.44 -13.04
C PRO A 314 -5.31 2.65 -14.28
N ALA A 315 -4.00 2.50 -14.49
CA ALA A 315 -3.44 1.74 -15.62
C ALA A 315 -3.83 0.25 -15.64
N LEU A 316 -4.33 -0.30 -14.54
CA LEU A 316 -4.72 -1.71 -14.42
C LEU A 316 -6.24 -1.90 -14.42
N LEU A 317 -7.04 -0.84 -14.23
CA LEU A 317 -8.49 -0.94 -14.00
C LEU A 317 -9.22 -1.63 -15.15
N GLU A 318 -8.94 -1.24 -16.38
CA GLU A 318 -9.57 -1.86 -17.58
C GLU A 318 -9.30 -3.36 -17.62
N ALA A 319 -8.06 -3.78 -17.36
CA ALA A 319 -7.69 -5.19 -17.35
C ALA A 319 -8.33 -5.96 -16.18
N MET A 320 -8.68 -5.30 -15.08
CA MET A 320 -9.37 -5.92 -13.94
C MET A 320 -10.85 -6.18 -14.21
N LEU A 321 -11.48 -5.36 -15.08
CA LEU A 321 -12.85 -5.59 -15.51
C LEU A 321 -12.95 -6.94 -16.26
N GLY A 322 -13.96 -7.73 -15.98
CA GLY A 322 -14.12 -9.06 -16.53
C GLY A 322 -13.30 -10.18 -15.91
N ARG A 323 -12.38 -9.87 -14.95
CA ARG A 323 -11.56 -10.89 -14.24
C ARG A 323 -12.14 -11.32 -12.89
N ARG A 324 -13.45 -11.14 -12.69
CA ARG A 324 -14.15 -11.51 -11.45
C ARG A 324 -13.52 -10.83 -10.22
N ILE A 325 -13.16 -9.57 -10.37
CA ILE A 325 -12.59 -8.72 -9.34
C ILE A 325 -13.69 -7.81 -8.80
N ALA A 326 -13.84 -7.77 -7.47
CA ALA A 326 -14.70 -6.83 -6.78
C ALA A 326 -13.87 -5.62 -6.33
N PHE A 327 -14.50 -4.45 -6.25
CA PHE A 327 -13.89 -3.21 -5.77
C PHE A 327 -14.58 -2.74 -4.50
N VAL A 328 -13.79 -2.37 -3.49
CA VAL A 328 -14.28 -1.94 -2.18
C VAL A 328 -13.53 -0.68 -1.76
N HIS A 329 -14.27 0.34 -1.32
CA HIS A 329 -13.64 1.52 -0.72
C HIS A 329 -13.28 1.25 0.74
N VAL A 330 -12.02 1.47 1.12
CA VAL A 330 -11.49 1.27 2.47
C VAL A 330 -10.86 2.53 3.02
N ALA A 331 -10.11 3.25 2.20
CA ALA A 331 -9.45 4.50 2.52
C ALA A 331 -9.28 5.32 1.25
N SER A 332 -9.19 6.63 1.36
CA SER A 332 -9.03 7.51 0.21
C SER A 332 -7.56 7.77 -0.11
N THR A 333 -7.25 7.85 -1.39
CA THR A 333 -6.02 8.48 -1.86
C THR A 333 -6.28 9.97 -2.06
N VAL A 334 -5.46 10.78 -1.42
CA VAL A 334 -5.57 12.24 -1.43
C VAL A 334 -4.25 12.87 -1.86
N VAL A 335 -4.32 13.95 -2.61
CA VAL A 335 -3.15 14.69 -3.09
C VAL A 335 -3.33 16.19 -2.90
N HIS A 336 -2.23 16.89 -2.74
CA HIS A 336 -2.19 18.35 -2.72
C HIS A 336 -0.91 18.82 -3.41
N SER A 337 -1.05 19.79 -4.30
CA SER A 337 0.07 20.51 -4.93
C SER A 337 -0.36 21.96 -5.20
N ARG A 338 0.61 22.86 -5.17
CA ARG A 338 0.41 24.25 -5.63
C ARG A 338 0.41 24.32 -7.15
N ASP A 339 1.04 23.35 -7.83
CA ASP A 339 1.05 23.21 -9.29
C ASP A 339 -0.16 22.37 -9.74
N GLN A 340 -1.10 23.01 -10.43
CA GLN A 340 -2.32 22.36 -10.93
C GLN A 340 -2.01 21.28 -11.97
N ALA A 341 -0.90 21.36 -12.70
CA ALA A 341 -0.50 20.33 -13.66
C ALA A 341 -0.18 19.01 -12.95
N VAL A 342 0.43 19.05 -11.76
CA VAL A 342 0.69 17.86 -10.92
C VAL A 342 -0.62 17.25 -10.46
N VAL A 343 -1.57 18.06 -9.96
CA VAL A 343 -2.89 17.56 -9.52
C VAL A 343 -3.66 16.95 -10.68
N GLN A 344 -3.59 17.59 -11.87
CA GLN A 344 -4.28 17.08 -13.05
C GLN A 344 -3.67 15.76 -13.53
N ALA A 345 -2.35 15.60 -13.56
CA ALA A 345 -1.70 14.33 -13.89
C ALA A 345 -2.17 13.20 -12.94
N CYS A 346 -2.33 13.49 -11.64
CA CYS A 346 -2.90 12.54 -10.69
C CYS A 346 -4.36 12.19 -11.04
N ARG A 347 -5.19 13.20 -11.36
CA ARG A 347 -6.61 13.00 -11.72
C ARG A 347 -6.79 12.21 -13.01
N ASP A 348 -5.89 12.40 -13.96
CA ASP A 348 -5.91 11.70 -15.26
C ASP A 348 -5.34 10.27 -15.17
N GLY A 349 -4.93 9.81 -13.99
CA GLY A 349 -4.38 8.47 -13.79
C GLY A 349 -2.96 8.30 -14.34
N GLN A 350 -2.26 9.40 -14.60
CA GLN A 350 -0.92 9.43 -15.18
C GLN A 350 0.20 9.33 -14.13
N GLY A 351 -0.15 9.07 -12.87
CA GLY A 351 0.79 9.01 -11.76
C GLY A 351 1.06 7.57 -11.28
N PHE A 352 2.31 7.29 -10.98
CA PHE A 352 2.75 6.12 -10.24
C PHE A 352 3.24 6.56 -8.86
N PHE A 353 2.38 6.46 -7.84
CA PHE A 353 2.68 6.94 -6.49
C PHE A 353 1.98 6.12 -5.39
N ASN A 354 1.60 4.87 -5.67
CA ASN A 354 1.03 3.95 -4.68
C ASN A 354 1.88 2.66 -4.57
N GLY A 355 1.51 1.81 -3.62
CA GLY A 355 2.24 0.56 -3.38
C GLY A 355 3.67 0.79 -2.90
N ILE A 356 4.67 0.44 -3.72
CA ILE A 356 6.10 0.67 -3.41
C ILE A 356 6.47 2.16 -3.42
N ALA A 357 5.72 2.99 -4.12
CA ALA A 357 5.88 4.44 -4.14
C ALA A 357 4.95 5.15 -3.16
N GLY A 358 4.15 4.42 -2.37
CA GLY A 358 3.21 4.94 -1.40
C GLY A 358 3.57 4.57 0.04
N GLU A 359 2.55 4.18 0.81
CA GLU A 359 2.69 3.88 2.25
C GLU A 359 2.71 2.37 2.56
N HIS A 360 2.18 1.53 1.65
CA HIS A 360 1.88 0.11 1.94
C HIS A 360 3.11 -0.78 2.11
N TRP A 361 4.30 -0.33 1.72
CA TRP A 361 5.54 -1.05 1.99
C TRP A 361 5.95 -0.98 3.47
N SER A 362 5.68 0.13 4.16
CA SER A 362 6.09 0.37 5.54
C SER A 362 5.48 -0.65 6.52
N ARG A 363 6.28 -1.10 7.49
CA ARG A 363 5.84 -1.98 8.59
C ARG A 363 4.78 -1.35 9.49
N LEU A 364 4.62 -0.03 9.48
CA LEU A 364 3.53 0.61 10.23
C LEU A 364 2.16 0.16 9.72
N ILE A 365 2.07 -0.20 8.43
CA ILE A 365 0.85 -0.71 7.81
C ILE A 365 0.91 -2.24 7.73
N GLY A 366 0.27 -2.90 8.69
CA GLY A 366 0.09 -4.36 8.72
C GLY A 366 1.32 -5.17 9.10
N GLY A 367 2.35 -4.57 9.67
CA GLY A 367 3.48 -5.27 10.31
C GLY A 367 3.30 -5.35 11.83
N SER A 368 4.01 -6.27 12.49
CA SER A 368 4.12 -6.40 13.94
C SER A 368 5.50 -5.97 14.43
N PHE A 369 5.59 -5.68 15.74
CA PHE A 369 6.80 -5.21 16.43
C PHE A 369 7.03 -5.97 17.75
N ASP A 370 6.41 -7.14 17.88
CA ASP A 370 6.52 -8.00 19.07
C ASP A 370 7.89 -8.67 19.17
#